data_4815128678dd2a280cb15d00578f8d06
#
_entry.id   4815128678dd2a280cb15d00578f8d06
#
_cell.length_a   1.000
_cell.length_b   1.000
_cell.length_c   1.000
_cell.angle_alpha   90.00
_cell.angle_beta   90.00
_cell.angle_gamma   90.00
#
_symmetry.space_group_name_H-M   'P 1'
#
loop_
_entity.id
_entity.type
_entity.pdbx_description
1 polymer ?
#
loop_
_entity_poly.entity_id
_entity_poly.type
_entity_poly.pdbx_seq_one_letter_code
_entity_poly.pdbx_strand_id
1 'polypeptide(L)'
;MNGVLRRVWLVTRREWNQRARTRAFRISTLISIGIVVVLIMVPEIFGGGDGNRRTVGLVGASSAQLPEVLQASGDQLGLSVKTRGFADEPAGRVALRSGDVSVLLVDQARLVWKADPDEQLQGIVISAVGALERQRAIEDLGLTSEEAQQLLRAPELRST
;
A
#
# COMPACT_ATOMS: atom_id res chain seq x y z
N MET A 1 -23.29 26.01 48.36
CA MET A 1 -22.12 25.53 47.58
C MET A 1 -21.92 26.21 46.24
N ASN A 2 -22.84 27.06 45.76
CA ASN A 2 -22.78 27.60 44.36
C ASN A 2 -21.98 28.90 44.16
N GLY A 3 -21.57 29.60 45.27
CA GLY A 3 -20.88 30.89 45.17
C GLY A 3 -19.36 30.78 44.84
N VAL A 4 -18.71 29.70 45.32
CA VAL A 4 -17.27 29.50 45.16
C VAL A 4 -16.95 29.09 43.70
N LEU A 5 -17.72 28.18 43.12
CA LEU A 5 -17.58 27.73 41.73
C LEU A 5 -17.77 28.88 40.73
N ARG A 6 -18.71 29.78 41.00
CA ARG A 6 -18.94 30.96 40.13
C ARG A 6 -17.79 31.98 40.21
N ARG A 7 -17.16 32.15 41.36
CA ARG A 7 -15.99 33.04 41.49
C ARG A 7 -14.76 32.45 40.84
N VAL A 8 -14.51 31.17 40.98
CA VAL A 8 -13.40 30.47 40.31
C VAL A 8 -13.58 30.54 38.77
N TRP A 9 -14.77 30.31 38.27
CA TRP A 9 -15.05 30.37 36.83
C TRP A 9 -14.83 31.76 36.21
N LEU A 10 -15.18 32.85 36.93
CA LEU A 10 -14.96 34.25 36.52
C LEU A 10 -13.47 34.60 36.44
N VAL A 11 -12.66 34.12 37.40
CA VAL A 11 -11.21 34.37 37.41
C VAL A 11 -10.54 33.63 36.29
N THR A 12 -10.86 32.34 36.12
CA THR A 12 -10.31 31.50 35.03
C THR A 12 -10.62 32.09 33.65
N ARG A 13 -11.83 32.59 33.42
CA ARG A 13 -12.23 33.21 32.16
C ARG A 13 -11.45 34.49 31.84
N ARG A 14 -11.13 35.28 32.86
CA ARG A 14 -10.36 36.52 32.69
C ARG A 14 -8.90 36.24 32.39
N GLU A 15 -8.28 35.25 33.03
CA GLU A 15 -6.91 34.85 32.73
C GLU A 15 -6.77 34.20 31.37
N TRP A 16 -7.72 33.36 30.97
CA TRP A 16 -7.73 32.74 29.64
C TRP A 16 -7.78 33.81 28.53
N ASN A 17 -8.64 34.82 28.70
CA ASN A 17 -8.80 35.88 27.68
C ASN A 17 -7.57 36.79 27.57
N GLN A 18 -6.79 36.96 28.67
CA GLN A 18 -5.54 37.71 28.66
C GLN A 18 -4.40 36.94 28.01
N ARG A 19 -4.29 35.63 28.23
CA ARG A 19 -3.26 34.77 27.61
C ARG A 19 -3.52 34.55 26.14
N ALA A 20 -4.78 34.33 25.74
CA ALA A 20 -5.16 34.15 24.34
C ALA A 20 -4.96 35.41 23.45
N ARG A 21 -4.87 36.60 24.05
CA ARG A 21 -4.62 37.86 23.37
C ARG A 21 -3.14 38.21 23.16
N THR A 22 -2.23 37.50 23.79
CA THR A 22 -0.80 37.78 23.59
C THR A 22 -0.36 37.36 22.20
N ARG A 23 0.39 38.23 21.51
CA ARG A 23 0.94 37.94 20.18
C ARG A 23 1.75 36.63 20.19
N ALA A 24 2.47 36.39 21.29
CA ALA A 24 3.25 35.16 21.49
C ALA A 24 2.38 33.89 21.45
N PHE A 25 1.21 33.87 22.09
CA PHE A 25 0.30 32.71 22.07
C PHE A 25 -0.24 32.42 20.66
N ARG A 26 -0.64 33.47 19.92
CA ARG A 26 -1.12 33.32 18.55
C ARG A 26 -0.04 32.77 17.62
N ILE A 27 1.18 33.29 17.75
CA ILE A 27 2.32 32.84 16.94
C ILE A 27 2.66 31.39 17.29
N SER A 28 2.75 31.05 18.56
CA SER A 28 3.01 29.67 19.00
C SER A 28 1.93 28.69 18.50
N THR A 29 0.66 29.06 18.58
CA THR A 29 -0.45 28.24 18.09
C THR A 29 -0.38 28.06 16.58
N LEU A 30 -0.09 29.13 15.82
CA LEU A 30 0.08 29.05 14.36
C LEU A 30 1.26 28.15 13.97
N ILE A 31 2.39 28.29 14.67
CA ILE A 31 3.56 27.42 14.44
C ILE A 31 3.21 25.96 14.75
N SER A 32 2.52 25.70 15.88
CA SER A 32 2.12 24.35 16.26
C SER A 32 1.17 23.72 15.24
N ILE A 33 0.17 24.48 14.77
CA ILE A 33 -0.74 24.04 13.71
C ILE A 33 0.04 23.83 12.41
N GLY A 34 0.95 24.72 12.06
CA GLY A 34 1.81 24.59 10.86
C GLY A 34 2.65 23.30 10.92
N ILE A 35 3.25 22.99 12.06
CA ILE A 35 4.01 21.75 12.25
C ILE A 35 3.11 20.51 12.09
N VAL A 36 1.91 20.53 12.66
CA VAL A 36 0.96 19.41 12.54
C VAL A 36 0.52 19.23 11.08
N VAL A 37 0.23 20.33 10.37
CA VAL A 37 -0.13 20.27 8.94
C VAL A 37 1.03 19.72 8.11
N VAL A 38 2.26 20.17 8.39
CA VAL A 38 3.47 19.64 7.72
C VAL A 38 3.63 18.15 8.01
N LEU A 39 3.49 17.71 9.27
CA LEU A 39 3.59 16.29 9.65
C LEU A 39 2.54 15.41 8.97
N ILE A 40 1.34 15.94 8.73
CA ILE A 40 0.29 15.22 8.00
C ILE A 40 0.58 15.20 6.49
N MET A 41 1.10 16.28 5.93
CA MET A 41 1.36 16.40 4.49
C MET A 41 2.68 15.77 4.03
N VAL A 42 3.69 15.69 4.91
CA VAL A 42 4.99 15.09 4.58
C VAL A 42 4.87 13.64 4.08
N PRO A 43 4.06 12.74 4.69
CA PRO A 43 3.86 11.39 4.15
C PRO A 43 3.22 11.38 2.75
N GLU A 44 2.32 12.31 2.46
CA GLU A 44 1.70 12.39 1.12
C GLU A 44 2.68 12.89 0.04
N ILE A 45 3.56 13.82 0.39
CA ILE A 45 4.49 14.45 -0.56
C ILE A 45 5.77 13.62 -0.73
N PHE A 46 6.29 13.03 0.34
CA PHE A 46 7.58 12.31 0.36
C PHE A 46 7.46 10.79 0.51
N GLY A 47 6.32 10.28 0.96
CA GLY A 47 6.07 8.86 1.24
C GLY A 47 4.99 8.26 0.36
N GLY A 48 4.74 8.74 -0.87
CA GLY A 48 3.76 8.15 -1.81
C GLY A 48 2.55 7.54 -1.09
N GLY A 49 1.61 8.38 -0.75
CA GLY A 49 0.32 8.20 -0.10
C GLY A 49 -0.18 6.79 0.24
N ASP A 50 -0.82 6.67 1.37
CA ASP A 50 -1.52 5.49 1.90
C ASP A 50 -0.61 4.28 2.19
N GLY A 51 -0.41 3.97 3.48
CA GLY A 51 0.30 2.78 3.94
C GLY A 51 -0.15 1.47 3.29
N ASN A 52 -1.23 1.54 2.51
CA ASN A 52 -1.87 0.40 1.84
C ASN A 52 -1.75 0.41 0.31
N ARG A 53 -1.13 1.45 -0.30
CA ARG A 53 -0.97 1.52 -1.76
C ARG A 53 0.45 1.10 -2.15
N ARG A 54 0.57 0.12 -3.03
CA ARG A 54 1.84 -0.39 -3.57
C ARG A 54 1.84 -0.31 -5.08
N THR A 55 2.96 0.09 -5.66
CA THR A 55 3.12 0.14 -7.12
C THR A 55 4.15 -0.90 -7.53
N VAL A 56 3.75 -1.81 -8.41
CA VAL A 56 4.62 -2.84 -8.98
C VAL A 56 5.05 -2.38 -10.38
N GLY A 57 6.36 -2.22 -10.58
CA GLY A 57 6.94 -1.98 -11.90
C GLY A 57 7.07 -3.27 -12.69
N LEU A 58 6.65 -3.28 -13.94
CA LEU A 58 6.74 -4.42 -14.84
C LEU A 58 7.74 -4.12 -15.94
N VAL A 59 8.70 -5.02 -16.15
CA VAL A 59 9.71 -4.93 -17.23
C VAL A 59 9.70 -6.22 -18.03
N GLY A 60 9.80 -6.10 -19.34
CA GLY A 60 9.84 -7.24 -20.27
C GLY A 60 8.47 -7.72 -20.67
N ALA A 61 8.41 -8.94 -21.19
CA ALA A 61 7.16 -9.55 -21.64
C ALA A 61 6.27 -9.90 -20.44
N SER A 62 5.32 -9.04 -20.12
CA SER A 62 4.28 -9.35 -19.12
C SER A 62 2.98 -9.75 -19.85
N SER A 63 2.24 -10.72 -19.30
CA SER A 63 0.92 -11.02 -19.83
C SER A 63 -0.01 -9.83 -19.60
N ALA A 64 -0.89 -9.54 -20.56
CA ALA A 64 -1.88 -8.48 -20.46
C ALA A 64 -2.79 -8.62 -19.20
N GLN A 65 -2.94 -9.85 -18.72
CA GLN A 65 -3.78 -10.19 -17.56
C GLN A 65 -3.07 -9.95 -16.20
N LEU A 66 -1.73 -9.88 -16.17
CA LEU A 66 -0.96 -9.75 -14.93
C LEU A 66 -1.35 -8.52 -14.09
N PRO A 67 -1.56 -7.32 -14.66
CA PRO A 67 -2.01 -6.16 -13.90
C PRO A 67 -3.34 -6.39 -13.17
N GLU A 68 -4.29 -7.01 -13.85
CA GLU A 68 -5.62 -7.27 -13.29
C GLU A 68 -5.56 -8.31 -12.17
N VAL A 69 -4.80 -9.39 -12.35
CA VAL A 69 -4.61 -10.42 -11.31
C VAL A 69 -3.89 -9.87 -10.09
N LEU A 70 -2.86 -9.02 -10.28
CA LEU A 70 -2.16 -8.35 -9.19
C LEU A 70 -3.08 -7.42 -8.39
N GLN A 71 -3.92 -6.66 -9.08
CA GLN A 71 -4.88 -5.78 -8.43
C GLN A 71 -5.91 -6.58 -7.64
N ALA A 72 -6.53 -7.60 -8.25
CA ALA A 72 -7.52 -8.45 -7.58
C ALA A 72 -6.94 -9.17 -6.35
N SER A 73 -5.70 -9.68 -6.46
CA SER A 73 -5.01 -10.32 -5.34
C SER A 73 -4.66 -9.33 -4.22
N GLY A 74 -4.30 -8.11 -4.58
CA GLY A 74 -4.05 -7.03 -3.63
C GLY A 74 -5.31 -6.65 -2.86
N ASP A 75 -6.42 -6.45 -3.57
CA ASP A 75 -7.71 -6.05 -2.98
C ASP A 75 -8.23 -7.09 -1.98
N GLN A 76 -8.03 -8.40 -2.26
CA GLN A 76 -8.37 -9.48 -1.32
C GLN A 76 -7.61 -9.41 0.01
N LEU A 77 -6.41 -8.86 0.00
CA LEU A 77 -5.55 -8.69 1.18
C LEU A 77 -5.61 -7.27 1.75
N GLY A 78 -6.51 -6.42 1.24
CA GLY A 78 -6.68 -5.05 1.66
C GLY A 78 -5.54 -4.12 1.21
N LEU A 79 -4.75 -4.52 0.19
CA LEU A 79 -3.68 -3.73 -0.41
C LEU A 79 -4.09 -3.22 -1.79
N SER A 80 -4.01 -1.91 -1.99
CA SER A 80 -4.21 -1.32 -3.32
C SER A 80 -2.94 -1.46 -4.16
N VAL A 81 -2.89 -2.45 -5.02
CA VAL A 81 -1.76 -2.70 -5.92
C VAL A 81 -2.00 -2.03 -7.26
N LYS A 82 -1.09 -1.14 -7.65
CA LYS A 82 -1.05 -0.55 -8.99
C LYS A 82 0.13 -1.12 -9.77
N THR A 83 -0.01 -1.17 -11.08
CA THR A 83 1.07 -1.63 -11.95
C THR A 83 1.53 -0.51 -12.88
N ARG A 84 2.82 -0.48 -13.20
CA ARG A 84 3.43 0.46 -14.14
C ARG A 84 4.43 -0.26 -15.04
N GLY A 85 4.18 -0.27 -16.35
CA GLY A 85 5.09 -0.85 -17.34
C GLY A 85 6.29 0.04 -17.62
N PHE A 86 7.46 -0.57 -17.82
CA PHE A 86 8.69 0.08 -18.26
C PHE A 86 9.25 -0.63 -19.49
N ALA A 87 9.84 0.15 -20.39
CA ALA A 87 10.40 -0.37 -21.63
C ALA A 87 11.63 -1.27 -21.37
N ASP A 88 12.42 -0.94 -20.34
CA ASP A 88 13.63 -1.64 -19.99
C ASP A 88 13.88 -1.64 -18.46
N GLU A 89 14.81 -2.49 -18.03
CA GLU A 89 15.17 -2.61 -16.61
C GLU A 89 15.87 -1.34 -16.05
N PRO A 90 16.75 -0.64 -16.79
CA PRO A 90 17.33 0.61 -16.33
C PRO A 90 16.29 1.67 -15.98
N ALA A 91 15.26 1.87 -16.82
CA ALA A 91 14.16 2.81 -16.55
C ALA A 91 13.37 2.40 -15.31
N GLY A 92 13.05 1.11 -15.16
CA GLY A 92 12.41 0.58 -13.98
C GLY A 92 13.24 0.80 -12.70
N ARG A 93 14.55 0.59 -12.76
CA ARG A 93 15.46 0.83 -11.63
C ARG A 93 15.56 2.30 -11.23
N VAL A 94 15.45 3.23 -12.17
CA VAL A 94 15.35 4.67 -11.85
C VAL A 94 14.08 4.93 -11.05
N ALA A 95 12.92 4.44 -11.51
CA ALA A 95 11.64 4.57 -10.83
C ALA A 95 11.63 3.89 -9.44
N LEU A 96 12.32 2.76 -9.29
CA LEU A 96 12.48 2.08 -8.01
C LEU A 96 13.30 2.92 -7.03
N ARG A 97 14.40 3.55 -7.49
CA ARG A 97 15.23 4.41 -6.65
C ARG A 97 14.55 5.70 -6.25
N SER A 98 13.76 6.32 -7.15
CA SER A 98 12.95 7.52 -6.84
C SER A 98 11.80 7.20 -5.87
N GLY A 99 11.36 5.93 -5.77
CA GLY A 99 10.23 5.52 -4.96
C GLY A 99 8.88 5.57 -5.69
N ASP A 100 8.90 5.76 -7.02
CA ASP A 100 7.67 5.74 -7.85
C ASP A 100 7.09 4.32 -7.95
N VAL A 101 7.93 3.30 -7.74
CA VAL A 101 7.51 1.90 -7.63
C VAL A 101 8.11 1.28 -6.36
N SER A 102 7.39 0.36 -5.76
CA SER A 102 7.79 -0.34 -4.52
C SER A 102 8.67 -1.56 -4.82
N VAL A 103 8.40 -2.22 -5.93
CA VAL A 103 9.12 -3.40 -6.42
C VAL A 103 9.11 -3.41 -7.94
N LEU A 104 10.14 -4.00 -8.52
CA LEU A 104 10.25 -4.21 -9.98
C LEU A 104 10.20 -5.71 -10.26
N LEU A 105 9.26 -6.12 -11.10
CA LEU A 105 9.15 -7.47 -11.63
C LEU A 105 9.75 -7.51 -13.02
N VAL A 106 10.82 -8.26 -13.19
CA VAL A 106 11.55 -8.39 -14.45
C VAL A 106 11.28 -9.77 -15.03
N ASP A 107 10.79 -9.80 -16.28
CA ASP A 107 10.50 -11.00 -17.06
C ASP A 107 9.63 -12.04 -16.32
N GLN A 108 8.74 -11.58 -15.42
CA GLN A 108 7.87 -12.39 -14.55
C GLN A 108 8.61 -13.40 -13.64
N ALA A 109 9.92 -13.33 -13.55
CA ALA A 109 10.74 -14.31 -12.85
C ALA A 109 11.57 -13.69 -11.69
N ARG A 110 11.89 -12.40 -11.77
CA ARG A 110 12.81 -11.77 -10.80
C ARG A 110 12.21 -10.51 -10.19
N LEU A 111 12.17 -10.47 -8.86
CA LEU A 111 11.79 -9.29 -8.08
C LEU A 111 13.04 -8.50 -7.68
N VAL A 112 13.02 -7.20 -7.92
CA VAL A 112 14.07 -6.28 -7.50
C VAL A 112 13.47 -5.26 -6.54
N TRP A 113 14.05 -5.16 -5.34
CA TRP A 113 13.61 -4.27 -4.27
C TRP A 113 14.60 -3.12 -4.10
N LYS A 114 14.10 -1.98 -3.59
CA LYS A 114 14.97 -0.85 -3.23
C LYS A 114 15.73 -1.08 -1.92
N ALA A 115 15.06 -1.73 -0.97
CA ALA A 115 15.53 -2.07 0.37
C ALA A 115 15.02 -3.47 0.75
N ASP A 116 14.67 -3.68 2.02
CA ASP A 116 14.14 -4.95 2.48
C ASP A 116 12.83 -5.32 1.75
N PRO A 117 12.64 -6.60 1.40
CA PRO A 117 11.42 -7.07 0.76
C PRO A 117 10.19 -6.84 1.64
N ASP A 118 9.12 -6.33 1.05
CA ASP A 118 7.80 -6.33 1.66
C ASP A 118 7.18 -7.72 1.47
N GLU A 119 7.16 -8.53 2.54
CA GLU A 119 6.71 -9.92 2.51
C GLU A 119 5.27 -10.05 2.01
N GLN A 120 4.40 -9.11 2.36
CA GLN A 120 3.01 -9.13 1.94
C GLN A 120 2.89 -8.88 0.44
N LEU A 121 3.59 -7.88 -0.09
CA LEU A 121 3.62 -7.58 -1.51
C LEU A 121 4.29 -8.70 -2.30
N GLN A 122 5.36 -9.28 -1.77
CA GLN A 122 6.04 -10.42 -2.37
C GLN A 122 5.09 -11.62 -2.50
N GLY A 123 4.34 -11.95 -1.45
CA GLY A 123 3.33 -13.00 -1.47
C GLY A 123 2.27 -12.78 -2.53
N ILE A 124 1.77 -11.55 -2.68
CA ILE A 124 0.81 -11.17 -3.73
C ILE A 124 1.38 -11.42 -5.13
N VAL A 125 2.60 -10.94 -5.38
CA VAL A 125 3.22 -11.07 -6.70
C VAL A 125 3.49 -12.54 -7.05
N ILE A 126 4.02 -13.33 -6.12
CA ILE A 126 4.26 -14.76 -6.32
C ILE A 126 2.94 -15.50 -6.59
N SER A 127 1.89 -15.20 -5.82
CA SER A 127 0.58 -15.81 -6.02
C SER A 127 -0.03 -15.48 -7.38
N ALA A 128 0.06 -14.22 -7.80
CA ALA A 128 -0.46 -13.75 -9.08
C ALA A 128 0.28 -14.39 -10.27
N VAL A 129 1.62 -14.40 -10.23
CA VAL A 129 2.43 -15.04 -11.28
C VAL A 129 2.13 -16.54 -11.35
N GLY A 130 2.13 -17.23 -10.20
CA GLY A 130 1.82 -18.65 -10.13
C GLY A 130 0.39 -18.99 -10.58
N ALA A 131 -0.59 -18.11 -10.37
CA ALA A 131 -1.95 -18.30 -10.89
C ALA A 131 -1.98 -18.23 -12.42
N LEU A 132 -1.28 -17.27 -13.02
CA LEU A 132 -1.17 -17.14 -14.47
C LEU A 132 -0.41 -18.29 -15.13
N GLU A 133 0.67 -18.76 -14.49
CA GLU A 133 1.42 -19.92 -15.00
C GLU A 133 0.55 -21.19 -14.98
N ARG A 134 -0.21 -21.40 -13.90
CA ARG A 134 -1.16 -22.53 -13.83
C ARG A 134 -2.24 -22.42 -14.89
N GLN A 135 -2.79 -21.23 -15.12
CA GLN A 135 -3.80 -21.02 -16.15
C GLN A 135 -3.25 -21.35 -17.54
N ARG A 136 -2.04 -20.87 -17.87
CA ARG A 136 -1.37 -21.19 -19.14
C ARG A 136 -1.12 -22.70 -19.29
N ALA A 137 -0.64 -23.36 -18.22
CA ALA A 137 -0.42 -24.80 -18.26
C ALA A 137 -1.72 -25.58 -18.51
N ILE A 138 -2.85 -25.15 -17.97
CA ILE A 138 -4.16 -25.73 -18.21
C ILE A 138 -4.59 -25.52 -19.67
N GLU A 139 -4.40 -24.30 -20.21
CA GLU A 139 -4.70 -23.96 -21.60
C GLU A 139 -3.83 -24.77 -22.58
N ASP A 140 -2.52 -24.88 -22.31
CA ASP A 140 -1.56 -25.64 -23.13
C ASP A 140 -1.87 -27.16 -23.16
N LEU A 141 -2.39 -27.70 -22.04
CA LEU A 141 -2.82 -29.11 -21.94
C LEU A 141 -4.21 -29.35 -22.60
N GLY A 142 -4.89 -28.29 -23.05
CA GLY A 142 -6.24 -28.38 -23.61
C GLY A 142 -7.30 -28.84 -22.61
N LEU A 143 -7.02 -28.74 -21.31
CA LEU A 143 -7.94 -29.11 -20.21
C LEU A 143 -8.92 -27.98 -19.95
N THR A 144 -10.16 -28.34 -19.66
CA THR A 144 -11.13 -27.40 -19.12
C THR A 144 -10.82 -27.12 -17.65
N SER A 145 -11.24 -25.94 -17.16
CA SER A 145 -11.05 -25.59 -15.74
C SER A 145 -11.67 -26.60 -14.79
N GLU A 146 -12.75 -27.29 -15.18
CA GLU A 146 -13.42 -28.32 -14.41
C GLU A 146 -12.58 -29.60 -14.32
N GLU A 147 -11.99 -30.04 -15.43
CA GLU A 147 -11.09 -31.21 -15.48
C GLU A 147 -9.82 -30.97 -14.66
N ALA A 148 -9.26 -29.76 -14.76
CA ALA A 148 -8.11 -29.37 -13.93
C ALA A 148 -8.44 -29.40 -12.43
N GLN A 149 -9.61 -28.92 -12.01
CA GLN A 149 -10.06 -28.98 -10.62
C GLN A 149 -10.31 -30.41 -10.14
N GLN A 150 -10.81 -31.30 -11.00
CA GLN A 150 -10.98 -32.71 -10.68
C GLN A 150 -9.63 -33.44 -10.44
N LEU A 151 -8.62 -33.12 -11.24
CA LEU A 151 -7.26 -33.66 -11.08
C LEU A 151 -6.56 -33.15 -9.81
N LEU A 152 -6.87 -31.91 -9.38
CA LEU A 152 -6.32 -31.32 -8.16
C LEU A 152 -7.09 -31.72 -6.90
N ARG A 153 -8.28 -32.32 -7.01
CA ARG A 153 -8.96 -32.92 -5.85
C ARG A 153 -8.19 -34.13 -5.40
N ALA A 154 -7.56 -34.02 -4.22
CA ALA A 154 -6.94 -35.14 -3.58
C ALA A 154 -7.96 -36.29 -3.45
N PRO A 155 -7.58 -37.54 -3.72
CA PRO A 155 -8.47 -38.69 -3.52
C PRO A 155 -8.90 -38.73 -2.07
N GLU A 156 -10.22 -38.76 -1.81
CA GLU A 156 -10.75 -38.95 -0.47
C GLU A 156 -10.32 -40.35 0.00
N LEU A 157 -9.31 -40.36 0.86
CA LEU A 157 -8.90 -41.60 1.52
C LEU A 157 -10.01 -42.01 2.51
N ARG A 158 -10.83 -42.98 2.13
CA ARG A 158 -11.76 -43.64 3.06
C ARG A 158 -10.95 -44.51 3.99
N SER A 159 -10.84 -44.08 5.25
CA SER A 159 -10.37 -45.01 6.31
C SER A 159 -11.52 -45.96 6.64
N THR A 160 -11.26 -47.23 6.49
CA THR A 160 -12.07 -48.33 6.99
C THR A 160 -11.66 -48.67 8.41
#